data_0390e430dc4ccb374a2751caaa34fbda
#
_entry.id   0390e430dc4ccb374a2751caaa34fbda
#
_cell.length_a   1.000
_cell.length_b   1.000
_cell.length_c   1.000
_cell.angle_alpha   90.00
_cell.angle_beta   90.00
_cell.angle_gamma   90.00
#
_symmetry.space_group_name_H-M   'P 1'
#
loop_
_entity.id
_entity.type
_entity.pdbx_description
1 polymer ?
#
loop_
_entity_poly.entity_id
_entity_poly.type
_entity_poly.pdbx_seq_one_letter_code
_entity_poly.pdbx_strand_id
1 'polypeptide(L)'
;MRCNGRDARGYGVENPSTYKVLAYSLKDGISAAIARIEKVYEFESPMHGFFNLYNLLCAISAVDMLNIAPMEAICEAVAHFGGVEGRMEVVSDEPLVIVDFAHTPDGMEKVLDSLKEKEIVLVFGAGGDRDRAKRPKMGAMAQRYAKKIIVTSDNPRSEEPDAIISEILAGMHESPSLHVKADRLQAITEALA
;
A
#
# COMPACT_ATOMS: atom_id res chain seq x y z
N MET A 1 -26.52 13.92 -2.76
CA MET A 1 -25.60 15.01 -3.15
C MET A 1 -25.58 15.09 -4.68
N ARG A 2 -25.60 16.27 -5.28
CA ARG A 2 -25.51 16.44 -6.74
C ARG A 2 -24.24 17.23 -7.08
N CYS A 3 -23.41 16.69 -7.95
CA CYS A 3 -22.26 17.39 -8.52
C CYS A 3 -22.54 17.69 -9.99
N ASN A 4 -22.52 18.98 -10.38
CA ASN A 4 -22.76 19.43 -11.75
C ASN A 4 -24.06 18.84 -12.35
N GLY A 5 -25.17 18.80 -11.58
CA GLY A 5 -26.46 18.28 -12.02
C GLY A 5 -26.55 16.73 -12.11
N ARG A 6 -25.51 15.99 -11.75
CA ARG A 6 -25.50 14.52 -11.71
C ARG A 6 -25.62 14.02 -10.28
N ASP A 7 -26.23 12.86 -10.08
CA ASP A 7 -26.25 12.20 -8.78
C ASP A 7 -24.85 11.71 -8.45
N ALA A 8 -24.33 12.19 -7.31
CA ALA A 8 -23.07 11.75 -6.76
C ALA A 8 -23.31 10.90 -5.52
N ARG A 9 -22.65 9.74 -5.44
CA ARG A 9 -22.65 8.87 -4.28
C ARG A 9 -21.25 8.83 -3.70
N GLY A 10 -21.16 8.90 -2.38
CA GLY A 10 -19.88 8.85 -1.67
C GLY A 10 -19.73 7.53 -0.94
N TYR A 11 -18.48 7.14 -0.71
CA TYR A 11 -18.10 6.04 0.19
C TYR A 11 -17.15 6.55 1.26
N GLY A 12 -17.12 5.91 2.41
CA GLY A 12 -16.22 6.32 3.49
C GLY A 12 -16.29 5.48 4.75
N VAL A 13 -15.21 5.58 5.54
CA VAL A 13 -15.06 4.90 6.83
C VAL A 13 -15.45 5.83 7.99
N GLU A 14 -15.03 7.08 7.97
CA GLU A 14 -15.25 8.03 9.07
C GLU A 14 -16.46 8.93 8.82
N ASN A 15 -16.56 9.50 7.63
CA ASN A 15 -17.58 10.47 7.29
C ASN A 15 -18.90 9.84 6.84
N PRO A 16 -20.05 10.52 7.04
CA PRO A 16 -21.33 10.09 6.49
C PRO A 16 -21.23 9.96 4.95
N SER A 17 -21.69 8.83 4.43
CA SER A 17 -21.61 8.54 3.00
C SER A 17 -22.70 7.54 2.58
N THR A 18 -22.92 7.42 1.27
CA THR A 18 -23.91 6.48 0.71
C THR A 18 -23.52 5.03 0.99
N TYR A 19 -22.21 4.75 0.93
CA TYR A 19 -21.61 3.45 1.31
C TYR A 19 -20.74 3.71 2.54
N LYS A 20 -21.30 3.48 3.71
CA LYS A 20 -20.67 3.78 5.00
C LYS A 20 -20.16 2.51 5.65
N VAL A 21 -18.86 2.44 5.94
CA VAL A 21 -18.33 1.39 6.80
C VAL A 21 -18.81 1.61 8.24
N LEU A 22 -19.42 0.59 8.81
CA LEU A 22 -19.90 0.58 10.20
C LEU A 22 -18.86 -0.03 11.14
N ALA A 23 -18.21 -1.10 10.69
CA ALA A 23 -17.16 -1.80 11.42
C ALA A 23 -16.18 -2.42 10.42
N TYR A 24 -14.92 -2.57 10.84
CA TYR A 24 -13.90 -3.27 10.04
C TYR A 24 -12.82 -3.88 10.93
N SER A 25 -12.12 -4.89 10.39
CA SER A 25 -10.88 -5.44 10.93
C SER A 25 -9.83 -5.53 9.83
N LEU A 26 -8.56 -5.33 10.18
CA LEU A 26 -7.40 -5.41 9.26
C LEU A 26 -6.39 -6.47 9.72
N LYS A 27 -6.79 -7.37 10.63
CA LYS A 27 -5.85 -8.28 11.29
C LYS A 27 -5.35 -9.37 10.36
N ASP A 28 -6.24 -10.08 9.72
CA ASP A 28 -5.93 -11.23 8.84
C ASP A 28 -6.55 -11.03 7.45
N GLY A 29 -6.22 -9.92 6.81
CA GLY A 29 -6.91 -9.39 5.65
C GLY A 29 -7.84 -8.25 6.04
N ILE A 30 -8.84 -7.98 5.21
CA ILE A 30 -9.86 -6.95 5.44
C ILE A 30 -11.21 -7.65 5.62
N SER A 31 -11.87 -7.44 6.75
CA SER A 31 -13.29 -7.73 6.91
C SER A 31 -14.03 -6.44 7.26
N ALA A 32 -15.18 -6.20 6.65
CA ALA A 32 -15.94 -4.98 6.89
C ALA A 32 -17.44 -5.16 6.70
N ALA A 33 -18.21 -4.38 7.48
CA ALA A 33 -19.64 -4.21 7.32
C ALA A 33 -19.95 -2.83 6.71
N ILE A 34 -20.66 -2.81 5.59
CA ILE A 34 -21.02 -1.60 4.85
C ILE A 34 -22.52 -1.37 4.93
N ALA A 35 -22.94 -0.21 5.43
CA ALA A 35 -24.32 0.27 5.27
C ALA A 35 -24.50 0.88 3.88
N ARG A 36 -25.57 0.46 3.19
CA ARG A 36 -26.07 1.05 1.96
C ARG A 36 -27.59 1.21 2.03
N ILE A 37 -28.06 2.45 2.06
CA ILE A 37 -29.48 2.78 2.29
C ILE A 37 -29.90 2.17 3.66
N GLU A 38 -30.83 1.24 3.71
CA GLU A 38 -31.35 0.61 4.93
C GLU A 38 -30.82 -0.80 5.17
N LYS A 39 -29.86 -1.27 4.36
CA LYS A 39 -29.26 -2.61 4.47
C LYS A 39 -27.81 -2.53 4.86
N VAL A 40 -27.36 -3.57 5.55
CA VAL A 40 -25.94 -3.81 5.88
C VAL A 40 -25.47 -5.03 5.09
N TYR A 41 -24.29 -4.92 4.50
CA TYR A 41 -23.62 -5.97 3.76
C TYR A 41 -22.25 -6.20 4.37
N GLU A 42 -21.86 -7.45 4.49
CA GLU A 42 -20.54 -7.83 5.00
C GLU A 42 -19.69 -8.37 3.87
N PHE A 43 -18.41 -8.11 3.91
CA PHE A 43 -17.44 -8.71 3.00
C PHE A 43 -16.13 -9.00 3.71
N GLU A 44 -15.40 -9.97 3.17
CA GLU A 44 -14.02 -10.27 3.53
C GLU A 44 -13.13 -10.13 2.28
N SER A 45 -11.84 -9.88 2.49
CA SER A 45 -10.85 -9.81 1.40
C SER A 45 -9.48 -10.21 1.94
N PRO A 46 -8.70 -10.98 1.18
CA PRO A 46 -7.33 -11.31 1.54
C PRO A 46 -6.37 -10.10 1.43
N MET A 47 -6.81 -8.98 0.89
CA MET A 47 -5.98 -7.78 0.78
C MET A 47 -5.64 -7.19 2.15
N HIS A 48 -4.48 -6.55 2.26
CA HIS A 48 -4.00 -5.92 3.50
C HIS A 48 -3.98 -4.39 3.42
N GLY A 49 -4.07 -3.75 4.58
CA GLY A 49 -3.89 -2.31 4.72
C GLY A 49 -5.17 -1.47 4.61
N PHE A 50 -5.23 -0.41 5.42
CA PHE A 50 -6.39 0.48 5.51
C PHE A 50 -6.73 1.17 4.18
N PHE A 51 -5.73 1.52 3.38
CA PHE A 51 -5.97 2.13 2.06
C PHE A 51 -6.63 1.15 1.08
N ASN A 52 -6.39 -0.16 1.22
CA ASN A 52 -7.08 -1.16 0.40
C ASN A 52 -8.55 -1.33 0.80
N LEU A 53 -8.93 -1.08 2.06
CA LEU A 53 -10.34 -0.95 2.44
C LEU A 53 -11.02 0.16 1.62
N TYR A 54 -10.39 1.32 1.46
CA TYR A 54 -10.92 2.40 0.60
C TYR A 54 -10.95 2.03 -0.88
N ASN A 55 -9.95 1.31 -1.38
CA ASN A 55 -9.93 0.83 -2.75
C ASN A 55 -11.08 -0.16 -3.02
N LEU A 56 -11.32 -1.09 -2.09
CA LEU A 56 -12.45 -2.02 -2.16
C LEU A 56 -13.79 -1.30 -2.09
N LEU A 57 -13.95 -0.33 -1.17
CA LEU A 57 -15.16 0.50 -1.10
C LEU A 57 -15.42 1.25 -2.41
N CYS A 58 -14.37 1.78 -3.03
CA CYS A 58 -14.47 2.43 -4.33
C CYS A 58 -14.97 1.46 -5.41
N ALA A 59 -14.36 0.28 -5.48
CA ALA A 59 -14.73 -0.75 -6.45
C ALA A 59 -16.17 -1.25 -6.22
N ILE A 60 -16.52 -1.62 -4.99
CA ILE A 60 -17.86 -2.08 -4.61
C ILE A 60 -18.91 -1.02 -4.97
N SER A 61 -18.66 0.23 -4.59
CA SER A 61 -19.62 1.32 -4.86
C SER A 61 -19.75 1.60 -6.36
N ALA A 62 -18.67 1.52 -7.12
CA ALA A 62 -18.70 1.71 -8.57
C ALA A 62 -19.50 0.63 -9.29
N VAL A 63 -19.26 -0.65 -8.94
CA VAL A 63 -19.99 -1.79 -9.55
C VAL A 63 -21.47 -1.75 -9.18
N ASP A 64 -21.82 -1.46 -7.91
CA ASP A 64 -23.20 -1.31 -7.49
C ASP A 64 -23.91 -0.14 -8.19
N MET A 65 -23.23 0.99 -8.39
CA MET A 65 -23.77 2.14 -9.13
C MET A 65 -24.04 1.82 -10.60
N LEU A 66 -23.27 0.96 -11.20
CA LEU A 66 -23.47 0.47 -12.57
C LEU A 66 -24.60 -0.57 -12.66
N ASN A 67 -25.12 -1.02 -11.53
CA ASN A 67 -26.20 -2.00 -11.43
C ASN A 67 -25.92 -3.32 -12.21
N ILE A 68 -24.64 -3.74 -12.18
CA ILE A 68 -24.17 -4.94 -12.90
C ILE A 68 -24.54 -6.22 -12.15
N ALA A 69 -24.50 -6.18 -10.81
CA ALA A 69 -24.77 -7.31 -9.94
C ALA A 69 -25.41 -6.87 -8.62
N PRO A 70 -26.13 -7.75 -7.91
CA PRO A 70 -26.60 -7.46 -6.56
C PRO A 70 -25.42 -7.31 -5.58
N MET A 71 -25.60 -6.50 -4.52
CA MET A 71 -24.56 -6.22 -3.53
C MET A 71 -23.98 -7.49 -2.89
N GLU A 72 -24.80 -8.49 -2.65
CA GLU A 72 -24.37 -9.76 -2.08
C GLU A 72 -23.34 -10.46 -2.98
N ALA A 73 -23.57 -10.49 -4.29
CA ALA A 73 -22.63 -11.07 -5.24
C ALA A 73 -21.36 -10.22 -5.40
N ILE A 74 -21.46 -8.89 -5.28
CA ILE A 74 -20.30 -8.00 -5.29
C ILE A 74 -19.42 -8.26 -4.07
N CYS A 75 -20.01 -8.38 -2.88
CA CYS A 75 -19.30 -8.68 -1.63
C CYS A 75 -18.64 -10.08 -1.67
N GLU A 76 -19.34 -11.08 -2.23
CA GLU A 76 -18.79 -12.43 -2.43
C GLU A 76 -17.59 -12.42 -3.40
N ALA A 77 -17.67 -11.67 -4.50
CA ALA A 77 -16.57 -11.58 -5.47
C ALA A 77 -15.30 -10.95 -4.85
N VAL A 78 -15.45 -10.02 -3.91
CA VAL A 78 -14.33 -9.41 -3.19
C VAL A 78 -13.53 -10.41 -2.38
N ALA A 79 -14.17 -11.45 -1.82
CA ALA A 79 -13.49 -12.50 -1.06
C ALA A 79 -12.54 -13.34 -1.92
N HIS A 80 -12.81 -13.44 -3.22
CA HIS A 80 -11.99 -14.17 -4.18
C HIS A 80 -10.99 -13.30 -4.94
N PHE A 81 -10.96 -11.99 -4.67
CA PHE A 81 -10.05 -11.08 -5.32
C PHE A 81 -8.74 -10.99 -4.52
N GLY A 82 -7.68 -11.65 -5.01
CA GLY A 82 -6.36 -11.72 -4.36
C GLY A 82 -5.54 -10.43 -4.36
N GLY A 83 -6.06 -9.33 -4.93
CA GLY A 83 -5.34 -8.07 -5.05
C GLY A 83 -4.76 -7.83 -6.43
N VAL A 84 -3.89 -6.84 -6.53
CA VAL A 84 -3.19 -6.43 -7.76
C VAL A 84 -1.70 -6.66 -7.56
N GLU A 85 -1.03 -7.24 -8.55
CA GLU A 85 0.43 -7.45 -8.53
C GLU A 85 1.19 -6.17 -8.14
N GLY A 86 2.14 -6.31 -7.22
CA GLY A 86 2.93 -5.18 -6.70
C GLY A 86 2.11 -4.17 -5.88
N ARG A 87 0.96 -4.52 -5.33
CA ARG A 87 0.15 -3.66 -4.46
C ARG A 87 -0.16 -4.37 -3.14
N MET A 88 0.72 -4.25 -2.15
CA MET A 88 0.68 -5.04 -0.91
C MET A 88 0.54 -6.53 -1.20
N GLU A 89 1.19 -6.97 -2.26
CA GLU A 89 1.16 -8.37 -2.70
C GLU A 89 1.98 -9.23 -1.74
N VAL A 90 1.34 -10.20 -1.10
CA VAL A 90 2.02 -11.21 -0.29
C VAL A 90 2.57 -12.27 -1.23
N VAL A 91 3.89 -12.35 -1.35
CA VAL A 91 4.59 -13.32 -2.21
C VAL A 91 5.16 -14.50 -1.42
N SER A 92 5.19 -14.40 -0.09
CA SER A 92 5.54 -15.48 0.85
C SER A 92 4.93 -15.18 2.22
N ASP A 93 4.48 -16.22 2.92
CA ASP A 93 3.95 -16.12 4.28
C ASP A 93 5.01 -16.41 5.35
N GLU A 94 6.01 -17.23 5.05
CA GLU A 94 7.11 -17.58 5.96
C GLU A 94 8.48 -17.55 5.25
N PRO A 95 9.27 -16.49 5.47
CA PRO A 95 8.92 -15.24 6.14
C PRO A 95 7.84 -14.48 5.36
N LEU A 96 7.08 -13.61 6.06
CA LEU A 96 6.13 -12.74 5.39
C LEU A 96 6.88 -11.77 4.47
N VAL A 97 6.70 -11.90 3.17
CA VAL A 97 7.30 -11.03 2.16
C VAL A 97 6.20 -10.31 1.39
N ILE A 98 6.25 -8.99 1.40
CA ILE A 98 5.27 -8.13 0.72
C ILE A 98 5.99 -7.32 -0.36
N VAL A 99 5.40 -7.28 -1.55
CA VAL A 99 5.84 -6.44 -2.66
C VAL A 99 4.84 -5.30 -2.86
N ASP A 100 5.36 -4.06 -2.91
CA ASP A 100 4.54 -2.87 -3.15
C ASP A 100 5.21 -1.89 -4.11
N PHE A 101 4.41 -1.20 -4.89
CA PHE A 101 4.83 -0.21 -5.87
C PHE A 101 5.03 1.20 -5.29
N ALA A 102 4.94 1.38 -3.98
CA ALA A 102 5.13 2.69 -3.34
C ALA A 102 6.47 3.31 -3.75
N HIS A 103 6.42 4.45 -4.43
CA HIS A 103 7.57 5.14 -4.98
C HIS A 103 7.57 6.64 -4.65
N THR A 104 6.77 7.03 -3.68
CA THR A 104 6.67 8.38 -3.13
C THR A 104 6.76 8.33 -1.61
N PRO A 105 7.22 9.40 -0.94
CA PRO A 105 7.27 9.44 0.52
C PRO A 105 5.93 9.12 1.20
N ASP A 106 4.83 9.72 0.72
CA ASP A 106 3.48 9.49 1.23
C ASP A 106 3.01 8.04 0.98
N GLY A 107 3.31 7.47 -0.20
CA GLY A 107 3.00 6.08 -0.50
C GLY A 107 3.76 5.11 0.42
N MET A 108 5.07 5.32 0.61
CA MET A 108 5.87 4.54 1.54
C MET A 108 5.36 4.66 2.98
N GLU A 109 5.04 5.87 3.43
CA GLU A 109 4.52 6.08 4.78
C GLU A 109 3.25 5.27 5.01
N LYS A 110 2.30 5.30 4.10
CA LYS A 110 1.04 4.54 4.20
C LYS A 110 1.24 3.03 4.25
N VAL A 111 2.14 2.51 3.40
CA VAL A 111 2.48 1.08 3.40
C VAL A 111 3.16 0.70 4.71
N LEU A 112 4.19 1.42 5.12
CA LEU A 112 4.95 1.12 6.33
C LEU A 112 4.11 1.30 7.61
N ASP A 113 3.27 2.34 7.67
CA ASP A 113 2.35 2.53 8.80
C ASP A 113 1.33 1.38 8.92
N SER A 114 0.88 0.81 7.81
CA SER A 114 -0.02 -0.34 7.83
C SER A 114 0.64 -1.62 8.39
N LEU A 115 1.96 -1.66 8.44
CA LEU A 115 2.78 -2.78 8.91
C LEU A 115 3.52 -2.49 10.23
N LYS A 116 3.27 -1.35 10.87
CA LYS A 116 4.05 -0.85 12.03
C LYS A 116 4.04 -1.77 13.26
N GLU A 117 3.07 -2.66 13.37
CA GLU A 117 3.01 -3.68 14.44
C GLU A 117 3.97 -4.87 14.19
N LYS A 118 4.65 -4.88 13.04
CA LYS A 118 5.61 -5.92 12.65
C LYS A 118 7.04 -5.36 12.67
N GLU A 119 8.02 -6.24 12.85
CA GLU A 119 9.42 -5.89 12.64
C GLU A 119 9.71 -5.86 11.13
N ILE A 120 9.91 -4.66 10.58
CA ILE A 120 10.05 -4.45 9.13
C ILE A 120 11.52 -4.51 8.73
N VAL A 121 11.86 -5.38 7.78
CA VAL A 121 13.08 -5.31 6.96
C VAL A 121 12.67 -4.70 5.62
N LEU A 122 13.21 -3.53 5.30
CA LEU A 122 12.83 -2.78 4.10
C LEU A 122 13.93 -2.80 3.05
N VAL A 123 13.61 -3.28 1.85
CA VAL A 123 14.47 -3.17 0.66
C VAL A 123 13.82 -2.19 -0.30
N PHE A 124 14.49 -1.08 -0.61
CA PHE A 124 13.93 -0.09 -1.52
C PHE A 124 15.00 0.69 -2.28
N GLY A 125 14.58 1.31 -3.36
CA GLY A 125 15.35 2.24 -4.17
C GLY A 125 14.46 3.33 -4.74
N ALA A 126 15.02 4.18 -5.59
CA ALA A 126 14.27 5.21 -6.30
C ALA A 126 14.60 5.18 -7.80
N GLY A 127 13.60 5.47 -8.64
CA GLY A 127 13.81 5.58 -10.07
C GLY A 127 14.58 6.84 -10.48
N GLY A 128 15.42 6.71 -11.52
CA GLY A 128 16.07 7.83 -12.17
C GLY A 128 15.11 8.64 -13.06
N ASP A 129 15.54 9.81 -13.52
CA ASP A 129 14.77 10.76 -14.34
C ASP A 129 13.39 11.08 -13.75
N ARG A 130 13.35 11.22 -12.43
CA ARG A 130 12.16 11.55 -11.63
C ARG A 130 12.49 12.66 -10.62
N ASP A 131 11.47 13.09 -9.88
CA ASP A 131 11.63 14.08 -8.82
C ASP A 131 12.69 13.62 -7.80
N ARG A 132 13.83 14.32 -7.79
CA ARG A 132 14.96 14.03 -6.91
C ARG A 132 14.69 14.44 -5.47
N ALA A 133 13.84 15.48 -5.26
CA ALA A 133 13.52 15.98 -3.92
C ALA A 133 12.78 14.97 -3.04
N LYS A 134 12.18 13.95 -3.63
CA LYS A 134 11.54 12.86 -2.87
C LYS A 134 12.53 11.85 -2.27
N ARG A 135 13.74 11.68 -2.85
CA ARG A 135 14.73 10.66 -2.47
C ARG A 135 15.14 10.74 -1.01
N PRO A 136 15.61 11.89 -0.49
CA PRO A 136 15.95 12.01 0.93
C PRO A 136 14.72 11.84 1.86
N LYS A 137 13.54 12.25 1.42
CA LYS A 137 12.29 12.05 2.19
C LYS A 137 11.92 10.57 2.30
N MET A 138 12.13 9.79 1.25
CA MET A 138 11.94 8.34 1.28
C MET A 138 12.93 7.67 2.24
N GLY A 139 14.20 8.11 2.25
CA GLY A 139 15.19 7.66 3.24
C GLY A 139 14.75 7.93 4.67
N ALA A 140 14.28 9.13 4.97
CA ALA A 140 13.77 9.51 6.30
C ALA A 140 12.54 8.65 6.71
N MET A 141 11.63 8.36 5.78
CA MET A 141 10.49 7.48 6.05
C MET A 141 10.96 6.05 6.36
N ALA A 142 11.92 5.52 5.59
CA ALA A 142 12.47 4.20 5.84
C ALA A 142 13.02 4.09 7.28
N GLN A 143 13.81 5.06 7.73
CA GLN A 143 14.38 5.06 9.09
C GLN A 143 13.34 5.17 10.21
N ARG A 144 12.22 5.81 9.94
CA ARG A 144 11.16 5.96 10.94
C ARG A 144 10.43 4.66 11.25
N TYR A 145 10.31 3.76 10.27
CA TYR A 145 9.45 2.59 10.38
C TYR A 145 10.19 1.26 10.35
N ALA A 146 11.33 1.17 9.67
CA ALA A 146 12.01 -0.11 9.47
C ALA A 146 13.11 -0.35 10.49
N LYS A 147 13.21 -1.61 10.97
CA LYS A 147 14.25 -2.08 11.88
C LYS A 147 15.58 -2.31 11.15
N LYS A 148 15.52 -2.85 9.92
CA LYS A 148 16.66 -3.03 9.02
C LYS A 148 16.31 -2.44 7.66
N ILE A 149 17.25 -1.72 7.07
CA ILE A 149 17.05 -1.04 5.79
C ILE A 149 18.17 -1.43 4.84
N ILE A 150 17.79 -1.81 3.62
CA ILE A 150 18.74 -2.05 2.54
C ILE A 150 18.37 -1.13 1.38
N VAL A 151 19.19 -0.10 1.16
CA VAL A 151 19.04 0.79 0.01
C VAL A 151 19.69 0.16 -1.21
N THR A 152 18.94 0.07 -2.30
CA THR A 152 19.39 -0.61 -3.53
C THR A 152 19.06 0.22 -4.77
N SER A 153 19.59 -0.19 -5.92
CA SER A 153 19.16 0.34 -7.21
C SER A 153 17.73 -0.10 -7.52
N ASP A 154 16.98 0.78 -8.18
CA ASP A 154 15.71 0.44 -8.80
C ASP A 154 15.87 0.59 -10.33
N ASN A 155 15.08 1.38 -10.99
CA ASN A 155 15.22 1.67 -12.42
C ASN A 155 16.01 3.00 -12.60
N PRO A 156 17.33 2.98 -12.79
CA PRO A 156 18.15 4.19 -12.79
C PRO A 156 17.97 5.04 -14.04
N ARG A 157 17.45 4.47 -15.14
CA ARG A 157 17.33 5.12 -16.44
C ARG A 157 18.66 5.72 -16.92
N SER A 158 18.72 7.06 -17.08
CA SER A 158 19.94 7.77 -17.51
C SER A 158 20.85 8.21 -16.34
N GLU A 159 20.44 8.00 -15.10
CA GLU A 159 21.22 8.38 -13.92
C GLU A 159 22.10 7.23 -13.41
N GLU A 160 23.24 7.56 -12.83
CA GLU A 160 24.08 6.56 -12.14
C GLU A 160 23.40 6.04 -10.88
N PRO A 161 23.30 4.70 -10.69
CA PRO A 161 22.65 4.09 -9.52
C PRO A 161 23.17 4.61 -8.19
N ASP A 162 24.51 4.75 -8.06
CA ASP A 162 25.14 5.21 -6.82
C ASP A 162 24.83 6.67 -6.50
N ALA A 163 24.59 7.50 -7.51
CA ALA A 163 24.15 8.88 -7.33
C ALA A 163 22.74 8.93 -6.72
N ILE A 164 21.84 8.09 -7.24
CA ILE A 164 20.47 7.98 -6.70
C ILE A 164 20.49 7.47 -5.26
N ILE A 165 21.28 6.44 -4.98
CA ILE A 165 21.46 5.89 -3.63
C ILE A 165 21.99 6.97 -2.68
N SER A 166 23.00 7.72 -3.09
CA SER A 166 23.58 8.81 -2.28
C SER A 166 22.55 9.88 -1.93
N GLU A 167 21.64 10.21 -2.84
CA GLU A 167 20.55 11.16 -2.58
C GLU A 167 19.48 10.61 -1.61
N ILE A 168 19.23 9.30 -1.62
CA ILE A 168 18.37 8.66 -0.61
C ILE A 168 19.04 8.76 0.75
N LEU A 169 20.33 8.41 0.83
CA LEU A 169 21.12 8.42 2.06
C LEU A 169 21.26 9.83 2.66
N ALA A 170 21.21 10.88 1.85
CA ALA A 170 21.24 12.28 2.34
C ALA A 170 20.06 12.62 3.29
N GLY A 171 19.00 11.84 3.29
CA GLY A 171 17.87 11.97 4.23
C GLY A 171 17.94 11.04 5.43
N MET A 172 19.05 10.32 5.62
CA MET A 172 19.20 9.27 6.63
C MET A 172 20.40 9.57 7.54
N HIS A 173 20.35 9.00 8.73
CA HIS A 173 21.50 8.96 9.65
C HIS A 173 22.17 7.59 9.55
N GLU A 174 23.49 7.56 9.72
CA GLU A 174 24.23 6.30 9.80
C GLU A 174 23.73 5.43 10.96
N SER A 175 23.55 4.15 10.68
CA SER A 175 23.05 3.17 11.64
C SER A 175 23.60 1.79 11.28
N PRO A 176 23.91 0.93 12.27
CA PRO A 176 24.30 -0.46 12.01
C PRO A 176 23.26 -1.29 11.24
N SER A 177 22.00 -0.85 11.23
CA SER A 177 20.89 -1.49 10.51
C SER A 177 20.65 -0.92 9.11
N LEU A 178 21.45 0.06 8.67
CA LEU A 178 21.41 0.64 7.33
C LEU A 178 22.50 0.01 6.46
N HIS A 179 22.08 -0.67 5.42
CA HIS A 179 22.93 -1.33 4.45
C HIS A 179 22.71 -0.73 3.06
N VAL A 180 23.74 -0.81 2.22
CA VAL A 180 23.69 -0.38 0.83
C VAL A 180 24.15 -1.52 -0.06
N LYS A 181 23.32 -1.89 -1.02
CA LYS A 181 23.60 -2.90 -2.05
C LYS A 181 23.03 -2.42 -3.38
N ALA A 182 23.90 -1.94 -4.28
CA ALA A 182 23.43 -1.48 -5.60
C ALA A 182 22.76 -2.62 -6.40
N ASP A 183 23.28 -3.84 -6.29
CA ASP A 183 22.66 -5.04 -6.88
C ASP A 183 21.41 -5.42 -6.09
N ARG A 184 20.25 -5.35 -6.76
CA ARG A 184 18.95 -5.61 -6.14
C ARG A 184 18.76 -7.07 -5.73
N LEU A 185 19.31 -8.02 -6.48
CA LEU A 185 19.23 -9.44 -6.12
C LEU A 185 20.00 -9.71 -4.82
N GLN A 186 21.21 -9.16 -4.69
CA GLN A 186 21.99 -9.26 -3.47
C GLN A 186 21.27 -8.58 -2.30
N ALA A 187 20.64 -7.42 -2.52
CA ALA A 187 19.86 -6.73 -1.49
C ALA A 187 18.70 -7.58 -0.97
N ILE A 188 17.93 -8.21 -1.87
CA ILE A 188 16.82 -9.10 -1.51
C ILE A 188 17.34 -10.35 -0.78
N THR A 189 18.41 -10.96 -1.29
CA THR A 189 19.01 -12.13 -0.65
C THR A 189 19.47 -11.82 0.78
N GLU A 190 20.09 -10.66 1.00
CA GLU A 190 20.51 -10.24 2.35
C GLU A 190 19.32 -9.92 3.28
N ALA A 191 18.20 -9.48 2.72
CA ALA A 191 16.99 -9.22 3.51
C ALA A 191 16.31 -10.50 4.00
N LEU A 192 16.47 -11.60 3.25
CA LEU A 192 15.86 -12.90 3.54
C LEU A 192 16.75 -13.81 4.40
N ALA A 193 18.00 -13.43 4.64
CA ALA A 193 18.97 -14.18 5.45
C ALA A 193 18.85 -13.83 6.93
#